data_356b70d4be4317c81185e85e18948239
#
_entry.id   356b70d4be4317c81185e85e18948239
#
_cell.length_a   1.000
_cell.length_b   1.000
_cell.length_c   1.000
_cell.angle_alpha   90.00
_cell.angle_beta   90.00
_cell.angle_gamma   90.00
#
_symmetry.space_group_name_H-M   'P 1'
#
loop_
_entity.id
_entity.type
_entity.pdbx_description
1 polymer ?
#
loop_
_entity_poly.entity_id
_entity_poly.type
_entity_poly.pdbx_seq_one_letter_code
_entity_poly.pdbx_strand_id
1 'polypeptide(L)'
;MTPLDHDHPVDREGVGTVGAQALPVDEAQGLSTLMSLLADPTRLRVLFALGSVPELCVGDLALALGINDDQSSYALKQLRGPGLVQTRREGRVVFYRLADGFPHQLLDHCLRELLSIAGRTETR
;
A
#
# COMPACT_ATOMS: atom_id res chain seq x y z
N MET A 1 -2.51 24.66 -22.41
CA MET A 1 -2.33 25.33 -21.10
C MET A 1 -2.52 26.83 -21.27
N THR A 2 -3.31 27.43 -20.41
CA THR A 2 -3.55 28.87 -20.44
C THR A 2 -2.33 29.61 -19.92
N PRO A 3 -1.87 30.65 -20.62
CA PRO A 3 -0.78 31.47 -20.11
C PRO A 3 -1.16 32.13 -18.78
N LEU A 4 -0.18 32.31 -17.93
CA LEU A 4 -0.39 32.97 -16.66
C LEU A 4 -0.31 34.49 -16.81
N ASP A 5 -1.17 35.20 -16.07
CA ASP A 5 -1.29 36.66 -16.18
C ASP A 5 -0.25 37.40 -15.33
N HIS A 6 0.64 36.67 -14.65
CA HIS A 6 1.62 37.24 -13.74
C HIS A 6 2.94 36.49 -13.81
N ASP A 7 3.99 37.13 -13.37
CA ASP A 7 5.32 36.56 -13.34
C ASP A 7 5.45 35.58 -12.18
N HIS A 8 6.26 34.55 -12.36
CA HIS A 8 6.61 33.58 -11.31
C HIS A 8 8.04 33.78 -10.85
N PRO A 9 8.28 33.55 -9.55
CA PRO A 9 7.34 33.04 -8.56
C PRO A 9 6.44 34.14 -7.99
N VAL A 10 5.20 33.78 -7.69
CA VAL A 10 4.28 34.64 -6.92
C VAL A 10 4.67 34.60 -5.45
N ASP A 11 4.99 33.40 -4.95
CA ASP A 11 5.38 33.18 -3.56
C ASP A 11 6.78 32.57 -3.53
N ARG A 12 7.78 33.43 -3.37
CA ARG A 12 9.18 33.00 -3.36
C ARG A 12 9.52 32.10 -2.17
N GLU A 13 8.95 32.41 -1.02
CA GLU A 13 9.20 31.63 0.19
C GLU A 13 8.61 30.22 0.06
N GLY A 14 7.38 30.14 -0.46
CA GLY A 14 6.72 28.85 -0.70
C GLY A 14 7.49 28.00 -1.70
N VAL A 15 7.95 28.61 -2.79
CA VAL A 15 8.73 27.90 -3.81
C VAL A 15 10.02 27.35 -3.18
N GLY A 16 10.72 28.16 -2.38
CA GLY A 16 11.93 27.73 -1.72
C GLY A 16 11.70 26.58 -0.75
N THR A 17 10.63 26.66 0.03
CA THR A 17 10.28 25.61 1.00
C THR A 17 9.98 24.28 0.30
N VAL A 18 9.13 24.33 -0.73
CA VAL A 18 8.77 23.13 -1.50
C VAL A 18 10.00 22.54 -2.18
N GLY A 19 10.83 23.41 -2.80
CA GLY A 19 12.05 22.96 -3.48
C GLY A 19 13.04 22.27 -2.55
N ALA A 20 13.18 22.77 -1.31
CA ALA A 20 14.10 22.19 -0.34
C ALA A 20 13.61 20.84 0.21
N GLN A 21 12.30 20.61 0.22
CA GLN A 21 11.67 19.41 0.78
C GLN A 21 11.06 18.51 -0.28
N ALA A 22 11.27 18.81 -1.56
CA ALA A 22 10.66 18.05 -2.64
C ALA A 22 11.11 16.59 -2.61
N LEU A 23 10.15 15.71 -2.88
CA LEU A 23 10.43 14.28 -2.99
C LEU A 23 11.31 14.04 -4.22
N PRO A 24 12.49 13.42 -4.07
CA PRO A 24 13.35 13.12 -5.22
C PRO A 24 12.63 12.24 -6.25
N VAL A 25 12.98 12.40 -7.51
CA VAL A 25 12.32 11.69 -8.61
C VAL A 25 12.42 10.17 -8.46
N ASP A 26 13.59 9.67 -8.11
CA ASP A 26 13.81 8.23 -7.94
C ASP A 26 13.04 7.68 -6.75
N GLU A 27 12.97 8.43 -5.66
CA GLU A 27 12.18 8.04 -4.50
C GLU A 27 10.69 8.05 -4.82
N ALA A 28 10.22 9.06 -5.54
CA ALA A 28 8.84 9.12 -6.01
C ALA A 28 8.50 7.91 -6.89
N GLN A 29 9.43 7.51 -7.76
CA GLN A 29 9.25 6.34 -8.61
C GLN A 29 9.10 5.06 -7.78
N GLY A 30 9.95 4.89 -6.78
CA GLY A 30 9.91 3.72 -5.90
C GLY A 30 8.60 3.65 -5.11
N LEU A 31 8.17 4.78 -4.55
CA LEU A 31 6.91 4.86 -3.81
C LEU A 31 5.71 4.58 -4.73
N SER A 32 5.74 5.13 -5.94
CA SER A 32 4.68 4.91 -6.92
C SER A 32 4.56 3.42 -7.28
N THR A 33 5.68 2.74 -7.44
CA THR A 33 5.70 1.30 -7.72
C THR A 33 5.06 0.51 -6.58
N LEU A 34 5.40 0.85 -5.33
CA LEU A 34 4.78 0.20 -4.17
C LEU A 34 3.29 0.47 -4.10
N MET A 35 2.87 1.70 -4.37
CA MET A 35 1.45 2.05 -4.35
C MET A 35 0.67 1.31 -5.43
N SER A 36 1.26 1.12 -6.61
CA SER A 36 0.65 0.30 -7.67
C SER A 36 0.43 -1.14 -7.22
N LEU A 37 1.38 -1.68 -6.48
CA LEU A 37 1.26 -3.02 -5.92
C LEU A 37 0.07 -3.10 -4.95
N LEU A 38 -0.13 -2.06 -4.15
CA LEU A 38 -1.23 -2.00 -3.18
C LEU A 38 -2.57 -1.63 -3.83
N ALA A 39 -2.58 -1.21 -5.08
CA ALA A 39 -3.77 -0.77 -5.79
C ALA A 39 -4.59 -1.92 -6.35
N ASP A 40 -4.56 -3.07 -5.71
CA ASP A 40 -5.34 -4.25 -6.07
C ASP A 40 -6.18 -4.69 -4.87
N PRO A 41 -7.50 -4.83 -5.04
CA PRO A 41 -8.37 -5.18 -3.90
C PRO A 41 -7.98 -6.48 -3.20
N THR A 42 -7.59 -7.50 -3.95
CA THR A 42 -7.20 -8.78 -3.36
C THR A 42 -5.94 -8.64 -2.51
N ARG A 43 -4.91 -7.96 -3.03
CA ARG A 43 -3.68 -7.75 -2.28
C ARG A 43 -3.91 -6.92 -1.02
N LEU A 44 -4.75 -5.88 -1.10
CA LEU A 44 -5.12 -5.10 0.09
C LEU A 44 -5.81 -5.97 1.14
N ARG A 45 -6.76 -6.80 0.70
CA ARG A 45 -7.46 -7.70 1.63
C ARG A 45 -6.50 -8.67 2.30
N VAL A 46 -5.52 -9.17 1.55
CA VAL A 46 -4.49 -10.07 2.09
C VAL A 46 -3.66 -9.37 3.15
N LEU A 47 -3.17 -8.16 2.85
CA LEU A 47 -2.37 -7.41 3.81
C LEU A 47 -3.15 -7.11 5.10
N PHE A 48 -4.40 -6.71 4.98
CA PHE A 48 -5.23 -6.42 6.14
C PHE A 48 -5.51 -7.69 6.95
N ALA A 49 -5.74 -8.81 6.28
CA ALA A 49 -5.93 -10.09 6.96
C ALA A 49 -4.68 -10.49 7.76
N LEU A 50 -3.50 -10.36 7.16
CA LEU A 50 -2.25 -10.69 7.83
C LEU A 50 -1.91 -9.71 8.96
N GLY A 51 -2.49 -8.52 8.96
CA GLY A 51 -2.38 -7.60 10.08
C GLY A 51 -3.17 -8.02 11.31
N SER A 52 -4.13 -8.93 11.13
CA SER A 52 -5.04 -9.37 12.21
C SER A 52 -4.56 -10.61 12.94
N VAL A 53 -3.57 -11.33 12.41
CA VAL A 53 -3.08 -12.58 12.97
C VAL A 53 -1.56 -12.63 12.84
N PRO A 54 -0.87 -13.48 13.65
CA PRO A 54 0.57 -13.60 13.51
C PRO A 54 1.02 -14.18 12.18
N GLU A 55 0.31 -15.18 11.66
CA GLU A 55 0.62 -15.80 10.36
C GLU A 55 -0.54 -16.68 9.90
N LEU A 56 -0.60 -16.94 8.57
CA LEU A 56 -1.56 -17.85 7.96
C LEU A 56 -0.92 -18.57 6.77
N CYS A 57 -1.37 -19.80 6.51
CA CYS A 57 -1.01 -20.48 5.26
C CYS A 57 -1.94 -20.06 4.14
N VAL A 58 -1.58 -20.42 2.90
CA VAL A 58 -2.34 -20.04 1.69
C VAL A 58 -3.80 -20.49 1.79
N GLY A 59 -4.01 -21.75 2.16
CA GLY A 59 -5.36 -22.32 2.21
C GLY A 59 -6.25 -21.65 3.25
N ASP A 60 -5.70 -21.40 4.43
CA ASP A 60 -6.46 -20.75 5.49
C ASP A 60 -6.80 -19.30 5.12
N LEU A 61 -5.87 -18.61 4.48
CA LEU A 61 -6.11 -17.24 4.03
C LEU A 61 -7.20 -17.23 2.96
N ALA A 62 -7.14 -18.16 2.00
CA ALA A 62 -8.16 -18.28 0.95
C ALA A 62 -9.53 -18.52 1.56
N LEU A 63 -9.61 -19.44 2.53
CA LEU A 63 -10.85 -19.75 3.23
C LEU A 63 -11.39 -18.52 3.95
N ALA A 64 -10.52 -17.81 4.68
CA ALA A 64 -10.93 -16.64 5.45
C ALA A 64 -11.45 -15.51 4.56
N LEU A 65 -10.86 -15.32 3.39
CA LEU A 65 -11.22 -14.23 2.48
C LEU A 65 -12.28 -14.63 1.45
N GLY A 66 -12.68 -15.90 1.39
CA GLY A 66 -13.66 -16.37 0.40
C GLY A 66 -13.14 -16.33 -1.03
N ILE A 67 -11.85 -16.57 -1.21
CA ILE A 67 -11.20 -16.68 -2.53
C ILE A 67 -10.62 -18.06 -2.70
N ASN A 68 -10.21 -18.41 -3.93
CA ASN A 68 -9.59 -19.71 -4.15
C ASN A 68 -8.10 -19.69 -3.81
N ASP A 69 -7.50 -20.89 -3.73
CA ASP A 69 -6.10 -21.04 -3.36
C ASP A 69 -5.16 -20.36 -4.35
N ASP A 70 -5.50 -20.39 -5.64
CA ASP A 70 -4.66 -19.77 -6.67
C ASP A 70 -4.61 -18.25 -6.51
N GLN A 71 -5.76 -17.63 -6.24
CA GLN A 71 -5.83 -16.19 -6.00
C GLN A 71 -5.02 -15.81 -4.76
N SER A 72 -5.16 -16.57 -3.68
CA SER A 72 -4.42 -16.34 -2.44
C SER A 72 -2.91 -16.49 -2.66
N SER A 73 -2.51 -17.58 -3.32
CA SER A 73 -1.11 -17.86 -3.61
C SER A 73 -0.49 -16.77 -4.48
N TYR A 74 -1.20 -16.35 -5.53
CA TYR A 74 -0.70 -15.33 -6.44
C TYR A 74 -0.48 -14.00 -5.72
N ALA A 75 -1.48 -13.56 -4.94
CA ALA A 75 -1.38 -12.32 -4.19
C ALA A 75 -0.20 -12.35 -3.21
N LEU A 76 -0.04 -13.45 -2.48
CA LEU A 76 1.06 -13.60 -1.53
C LEU A 76 2.43 -13.57 -2.20
N LYS A 77 2.56 -14.20 -3.36
CA LYS A 77 3.82 -14.17 -4.11
C LYS A 77 4.17 -12.77 -4.58
N GLN A 78 3.18 -12.01 -5.04
CA GLN A 78 3.39 -10.63 -5.47
C GLN A 78 3.81 -9.73 -4.31
N LEU A 79 3.27 -9.96 -3.12
CA LEU A 79 3.64 -9.18 -1.93
C LEU A 79 4.98 -9.62 -1.35
N ARG A 80 5.35 -10.88 -1.54
CA ARG A 80 6.63 -11.41 -1.09
C ARG A 80 7.80 -10.86 -1.89
N GLY A 81 7.65 -10.69 -3.20
CA GLY A 81 8.71 -10.19 -4.07
C GLY A 81 9.38 -8.92 -3.55
N PRO A 82 8.61 -7.85 -3.27
CA PRO A 82 9.18 -6.63 -2.70
C PRO A 82 9.46 -6.72 -1.19
N GLY A 83 9.19 -7.85 -0.54
CA GLY A 83 9.50 -8.03 0.87
C GLY A 83 8.44 -7.57 1.84
N LEU A 84 7.21 -7.33 1.40
CA LEU A 84 6.13 -6.88 2.28
C LEU A 84 5.58 -8.00 3.16
N VAL A 85 5.71 -9.24 2.72
CA VAL A 85 5.39 -10.43 3.52
C VAL A 85 6.59 -11.35 3.58
N GLN A 86 6.66 -12.12 4.65
CA GLN A 86 7.71 -13.09 4.92
C GLN A 86 7.10 -14.46 5.11
N THR A 87 7.91 -15.49 4.90
CA THR A 87 7.44 -16.88 4.99
C THR A 87 8.21 -17.67 6.03
N ARG A 88 7.54 -18.68 6.55
CA ARG A 88 8.12 -19.70 7.43
C ARG A 88 7.58 -21.05 6.98
N ARG A 89 8.45 -22.03 6.88
CA ARG A 89 8.03 -23.38 6.51
C ARG A 89 8.01 -24.28 7.73
N GLU A 90 6.95 -25.05 7.87
CA GLU A 90 6.86 -26.09 8.88
C GLU A 90 6.34 -27.36 8.20
N GLY A 91 7.22 -28.32 7.98
CA GLY A 91 6.88 -29.49 7.18
C GLY A 91 6.54 -29.11 5.74
N ARG A 92 5.34 -29.44 5.32
CA ARG A 92 4.86 -29.13 3.97
C ARG A 92 4.08 -27.81 3.93
N VAL A 93 3.86 -27.20 5.09
CA VAL A 93 3.04 -25.99 5.17
C VAL A 93 3.95 -24.78 5.19
N VAL A 94 3.61 -23.79 4.36
CA VAL A 94 4.28 -22.49 4.35
C VAL A 94 3.33 -21.47 4.97
N PHE A 95 3.81 -20.80 6.00
CA PHE A 95 3.06 -19.74 6.67
C PHE A 95 3.57 -18.39 6.19
N TYR A 96 2.64 -17.45 6.03
CA TYR A 96 2.93 -16.09 5.59
C TYR A 96 2.57 -15.11 6.70
N ARG A 97 3.40 -14.10 6.88
CA ARG A 97 3.17 -13.03 7.84
C ARG A 97 3.65 -11.70 7.25
N LEU A 98 3.18 -10.61 7.81
CA LEU A 98 3.69 -9.30 7.43
C LEU A 98 5.17 -9.21 7.77
N ALA A 99 5.92 -8.45 6.97
CA ALA A 99 7.33 -8.19 7.24
C ALA A 99 7.49 -7.52 8.60
N ASP A 100 8.61 -7.77 9.26
CA ASP A 100 8.92 -7.14 10.54
C ASP A 100 8.90 -5.62 10.38
N GLY A 101 8.19 -4.95 11.28
CA GLY A 101 8.06 -3.51 11.23
C GLY A 101 7.03 -2.99 10.23
N PHE A 102 6.29 -3.87 9.55
CA PHE A 102 5.26 -3.42 8.62
C PHE A 102 4.22 -2.58 9.37
N PRO A 103 3.96 -1.34 8.92
CA PRO A 103 3.11 -0.41 9.68
C PRO A 103 1.62 -0.59 9.35
N HIS A 104 1.07 -1.79 9.58
CA HIS A 104 -0.29 -2.13 9.16
C HIS A 104 -1.36 -1.25 9.83
N GLN A 105 -1.18 -0.89 11.10
CA GLN A 105 -2.15 -0.04 11.81
C GLN A 105 -2.15 1.38 11.26
N LEU A 106 -0.97 1.91 10.97
CA LEU A 106 -0.84 3.24 10.38
C LEU A 106 -1.42 3.27 8.97
N LEU A 107 -1.14 2.24 8.18
CA LEU A 107 -1.67 2.11 6.82
C LEU A 107 -3.20 2.03 6.85
N ASP A 108 -3.76 1.21 7.74
CA ASP A 108 -5.20 1.10 7.90
C ASP A 108 -5.83 2.46 8.23
N HIS A 109 -5.26 3.15 9.20
CA HIS A 109 -5.77 4.47 9.60
C HIS A 109 -5.72 5.47 8.45
N CYS A 110 -4.57 5.58 7.78
CA CYS A 110 -4.40 6.53 6.67
C CYS A 110 -5.37 6.25 5.52
N LEU A 111 -5.52 4.98 5.13
CA LEU A 111 -6.41 4.63 4.03
C LEU A 111 -7.87 4.91 4.37
N ARG A 112 -8.30 4.63 5.59
CA ARG A 112 -9.67 4.93 6.01
C ARG A 112 -9.94 6.42 6.06
N GLU A 113 -8.99 7.21 6.51
CA GLU A 113 -9.10 8.68 6.49
C GLU A 113 -9.22 9.20 5.05
N LEU A 114 -8.43 8.66 4.13
CA LEU A 114 -8.52 9.04 2.71
C LEU A 114 -9.87 8.67 2.10
N LEU A 115 -10.38 7.49 2.44
CA LEU A 115 -11.72 7.08 1.99
C LEU A 115 -12.79 8.04 2.51
N SER A 116 -12.67 8.47 3.75
CA SER A 116 -13.62 9.42 4.35
C SER A 116 -13.61 10.75 3.60
N ILE A 117 -12.43 11.25 3.25
CA ILE A 117 -12.30 12.50 2.49
C ILE A 117 -12.91 12.33 1.10
N ALA A 118 -12.59 11.24 0.41
CA ALA A 118 -13.11 10.95 -0.93
C ALA A 118 -14.64 10.82 -0.92
N GLY A 119 -15.18 10.14 0.10
CA GLY A 119 -16.62 10.00 0.26
C GLY A 119 -17.33 11.34 0.44
N ARG A 120 -16.74 12.24 1.22
CA ARG A 120 -17.30 13.58 1.40
C ARG A 120 -17.33 14.36 0.09
N THR A 121 -16.31 14.20 -0.73
CA THR A 121 -16.26 14.86 -2.04
C THR A 121 -17.33 14.31 -2.97
N GLU A 122 -17.57 13.01 -2.95
CA GLU A 122 -18.56 12.37 -3.81
C GLU A 122 -19.99 12.68 -3.43
N THR A 123 -20.24 12.97 -2.17
CA THR A 123 -21.61 13.21 -1.66
C THR A 123 -22.11 14.63 -1.87
N ARG A 124 -21.35 15.49 -2.46
CA ARG A 124 -21.72 16.90 -2.67
C ARG A 124 -22.69 17.11 -3.80
#